data_b2b4f27a1f88577edaa15017af34c9b0
#
_entry.id   b2b4f27a1f88577edaa15017af34c9b0
#
_cell.length_a   1.000
_cell.length_b   1.000
_cell.length_c   1.000
_cell.angle_alpha   90.00
_cell.angle_beta   90.00
_cell.angle_gamma   90.00
#
_symmetry.space_group_name_H-M   'P 1'
#
loop_
_entity.id
_entity.type
_entity.pdbx_description
1 polymer ?
#
loop_
_entity_poly.entity_id
_entity_poly.type
_entity_poly.pdbx_seq_one_letter_code
_entity_poly.pdbx_strand_id
1 'polypeptide(L)'
;MVGRQVVYAPCKINLHLGIHAQTDSRGYHRVDSVMMPVGLFDELVVDDAPAFAVRHEPAIETPPEKTTVWKAATLLAEELGAELNLRIDVKTRIPEKAGLGGSSADAGAALRALCERWGVDVHDQCVADVARRVGADVSFFLDPVPSLFLGAGDVLTEAFPALPMPVVLVKPAGDGVSAAAAYGEYDRNPSEPPACEAMCAALRQGSAEDVRCLAYNNLAPAAKALQPASEDAEKWLASQPETRVAMVSGSGSCVFALCDTIEEARAVAVRAADEQDWWSFATLTVGKPEEVW
;
A
#
# COMPACT_ATOMS: atom_id res chain seq x y z
N MET A 1 -21.49 -22.88 -7.99
CA MET A 1 -20.24 -22.96 -7.20
C MET A 1 -19.18 -22.24 -8.00
N VAL A 2 -18.70 -21.13 -7.52
CA VAL A 2 -17.52 -20.47 -8.07
C VAL A 2 -16.34 -21.30 -7.59
N GLY A 3 -15.57 -21.90 -8.48
CA GLY A 3 -14.44 -22.75 -8.11
C GLY A 3 -13.31 -21.96 -7.42
N ARG A 4 -12.11 -22.54 -7.37
CA ARG A 4 -10.91 -21.90 -6.87
C ARG A 4 -10.65 -20.57 -7.60
N GLN A 5 -10.50 -19.49 -6.83
CA GLN A 5 -10.14 -18.16 -7.33
C GLN A 5 -8.71 -17.82 -6.87
N VAL A 6 -7.94 -17.17 -7.73
CA VAL A 6 -6.63 -16.60 -7.40
C VAL A 6 -6.71 -15.10 -7.65
N VAL A 7 -6.36 -14.31 -6.64
CA VAL A 7 -6.38 -12.85 -6.71
C VAL A 7 -5.04 -12.30 -6.23
N TYR A 8 -4.51 -11.33 -6.95
CA TYR A 8 -3.25 -10.67 -6.61
C TYR A 8 -3.51 -9.35 -5.88
N ALA A 9 -2.74 -9.13 -4.82
CA ALA A 9 -2.78 -7.95 -3.96
C ALA A 9 -1.50 -7.13 -4.19
N PRO A 10 -1.52 -6.07 -5.01
CA PRO A 10 -0.35 -5.24 -5.23
C PRO A 10 0.00 -4.46 -3.98
N CYS A 11 1.29 -4.20 -3.74
CA CYS A 11 1.66 -3.18 -2.77
C CYS A 11 1.44 -1.76 -3.34
N LYS A 12 1.61 -0.75 -2.51
CA LYS A 12 1.54 0.66 -2.90
C LYS A 12 2.74 1.45 -2.41
N ILE A 13 3.00 2.57 -3.08
CA ILE A 13 3.78 3.68 -2.54
C ILE A 13 2.91 4.94 -2.49
N ASN A 14 3.27 5.91 -1.64
CA ASN A 14 2.66 7.23 -1.66
C ASN A 14 3.59 8.17 -2.44
N LEU A 15 3.14 8.67 -3.58
CA LEU A 15 3.85 9.72 -4.31
C LEU A 15 3.67 11.08 -3.63
N HIS A 16 2.52 11.28 -2.98
CA HIS A 16 2.26 12.39 -2.10
C HIS A 16 1.53 11.88 -0.86
N LEU A 17 2.05 12.21 0.32
CA LEU A 17 1.38 11.98 1.60
C LEU A 17 1.47 13.26 2.42
N GLY A 18 0.39 14.01 2.42
CA GLY A 18 0.21 15.23 3.18
C GLY A 18 -0.73 14.99 4.36
N ILE A 19 -0.21 15.01 5.58
CA ILE A 19 -0.99 14.89 6.81
C ILE A 19 -1.16 16.28 7.39
N HIS A 20 -2.41 16.68 7.62
CA HIS A 20 -2.77 17.96 8.24
C HIS A 20 -2.87 17.79 9.76
N ALA A 21 -2.54 18.84 10.51
CA ALA A 21 -2.65 18.84 11.97
C ALA A 21 -4.11 18.71 12.44
N GLN A 22 -5.08 19.06 11.58
CA GLN A 22 -6.51 18.95 11.89
C GLN A 22 -6.98 17.50 11.89
N THR A 23 -7.81 17.15 12.87
CA THR A 23 -8.44 15.83 12.96
C THR A 23 -9.96 15.93 12.72
N ASP A 24 -10.54 14.84 12.19
CA ASP A 24 -11.98 14.69 12.05
C ASP A 24 -12.66 14.32 13.39
N SER A 25 -13.98 14.18 13.41
CA SER A 25 -14.75 13.82 14.61
C SER A 25 -14.43 12.41 15.16
N ARG A 26 -13.75 11.57 14.37
CA ARG A 26 -13.28 10.22 14.76
C ARG A 26 -11.86 10.27 15.35
N GLY A 27 -11.19 11.44 15.34
CA GLY A 27 -9.81 11.62 15.77
C GLY A 27 -8.76 11.26 14.71
N TYR A 28 -9.15 11.06 13.44
CA TYR A 28 -8.21 10.83 12.35
C TYR A 28 -7.77 12.15 11.73
N HIS A 29 -6.49 12.27 11.43
CA HIS A 29 -5.97 13.40 10.66
C HIS A 29 -6.60 13.46 9.28
N ARG A 30 -6.84 14.67 8.80
CA ARG A 30 -7.09 14.89 7.37
C ARG A 30 -5.81 14.55 6.60
N VAL A 31 -5.96 13.78 5.53
CA VAL A 31 -4.86 13.29 4.70
C VAL A 31 -5.15 13.61 3.24
N ASP A 32 -4.15 14.14 2.54
CA ASP A 32 -4.11 14.23 1.10
C ASP A 32 -3.10 13.17 0.61
N SER A 33 -3.58 12.07 0.06
CA SER A 33 -2.74 10.91 -0.30
C SER A 33 -2.87 10.58 -1.77
N VAL A 34 -1.79 10.73 -2.53
CA VAL A 34 -1.67 10.19 -3.89
C VAL A 34 -0.97 8.85 -3.81
N MET A 35 -1.73 7.78 -4.01
CA MET A 35 -1.25 6.40 -3.95
C MET A 35 -1.03 5.83 -5.35
N MET A 36 0.04 5.06 -5.49
CA MET A 36 0.45 4.40 -6.72
C MET A 36 0.65 2.91 -6.45
N PRO A 37 -0.05 2.01 -7.15
CA PRO A 37 0.19 0.57 -7.01
C PRO A 37 1.52 0.18 -7.65
N VAL A 38 2.17 -0.83 -7.09
CA VAL A 38 3.51 -1.28 -7.48
C VAL A 38 3.51 -2.78 -7.72
N GLY A 39 4.26 -3.23 -8.71
CA GLY A 39 4.33 -4.62 -9.19
C GLY A 39 5.05 -5.60 -8.26
N LEU A 40 4.80 -5.50 -6.96
CA LEU A 40 5.10 -6.49 -5.94
C LEU A 40 3.77 -6.94 -5.32
N PHE A 41 3.46 -8.23 -5.36
CA PHE A 41 2.13 -8.74 -5.03
C PHE A 41 2.19 -9.85 -3.99
N ASP A 42 1.22 -9.84 -3.08
CA ASP A 42 0.79 -11.03 -2.36
C ASP A 42 -0.23 -11.80 -3.23
N GLU A 43 -0.35 -13.11 -3.03
CA GLU A 43 -1.28 -13.97 -3.76
C GLU A 43 -2.31 -14.53 -2.78
N LEU A 44 -3.58 -14.32 -3.06
CA LEU A 44 -4.69 -14.90 -2.31
C LEU A 44 -5.36 -16.00 -3.11
N VAL A 45 -5.57 -17.14 -2.49
CA VAL A 45 -6.32 -18.26 -3.06
C VAL A 45 -7.57 -18.47 -2.23
N VAL A 46 -8.73 -18.35 -2.86
CA VAL A 46 -10.04 -18.55 -2.23
C VAL A 46 -10.65 -19.84 -2.74
N ASP A 47 -10.85 -20.80 -1.82
CA ASP A 47 -11.42 -22.12 -2.10
C ASP A 47 -12.67 -22.36 -1.23
N ASP A 48 -13.58 -23.25 -1.70
CA ASP A 48 -14.67 -23.74 -0.87
C ASP A 48 -14.13 -24.55 0.31
N ALA A 49 -14.71 -24.38 1.49
CA ALA A 49 -14.37 -25.12 2.71
C ALA A 49 -15.60 -25.29 3.60
N PRO A 50 -15.64 -26.33 4.46
CA PRO A 50 -16.78 -26.56 5.35
C PRO A 50 -16.95 -25.50 6.44
N ALA A 51 -15.90 -24.72 6.72
CA ALA A 51 -15.90 -23.62 7.67
C ALA A 51 -14.91 -22.56 7.22
N PHE A 52 -15.14 -21.30 7.67
CA PHE A 52 -14.24 -20.19 7.37
C PHE A 52 -12.85 -20.40 7.98
N ALA A 53 -11.82 -20.18 7.18
CA ALA A 53 -10.44 -20.22 7.61
C ALA A 53 -9.59 -19.22 6.80
N VAL A 54 -8.62 -18.60 7.46
CA VAL A 54 -7.57 -17.80 6.82
C VAL A 54 -6.21 -18.39 7.19
N ARG A 55 -5.33 -18.58 6.23
CA ARG A 55 -3.98 -19.09 6.43
C ARG A 55 -2.98 -18.19 5.74
N HIS A 56 -1.82 -18.02 6.35
CA HIS A 56 -0.71 -17.25 5.79
C HIS A 56 0.50 -18.15 5.52
N GLU A 57 1.18 -17.91 4.41
CA GLU A 57 2.44 -18.52 4.03
C GLU A 57 3.45 -17.39 3.67
N PRO A 58 4.54 -17.22 4.45
CA PRO A 58 4.87 -17.94 5.70
C PRO A 58 3.84 -17.68 6.81
N ALA A 59 3.80 -18.58 7.80
CA ALA A 59 2.94 -18.41 8.96
C ALA A 59 3.30 -17.11 9.72
N ILE A 60 2.28 -16.38 10.14
CA ILE A 60 2.43 -15.14 10.93
C ILE A 60 2.06 -15.39 12.39
N GLU A 61 2.58 -14.52 13.28
CA GLU A 61 2.27 -14.61 14.72
C GLU A 61 0.84 -14.15 15.06
N THR A 62 0.26 -13.29 14.22
CA THR A 62 -1.09 -12.76 14.42
C THR A 62 -2.13 -13.88 14.27
N PRO A 63 -3.01 -14.11 15.26
CA PRO A 63 -4.11 -15.05 15.12
C PRO A 63 -4.97 -14.73 13.89
N PRO A 64 -5.43 -15.74 13.13
CA PRO A 64 -6.21 -15.53 11.91
C PRO A 64 -7.39 -14.56 12.09
N GLU A 65 -8.10 -14.64 13.20
CA GLU A 65 -9.28 -13.83 13.52
C GLU A 65 -8.97 -12.34 13.75
N LYS A 66 -7.69 -12.00 13.94
CA LYS A 66 -7.20 -10.64 14.12
C LYS A 66 -6.62 -10.04 12.84
N THR A 67 -6.56 -10.82 11.75
CA THR A 67 -6.03 -10.33 10.47
C THR A 67 -7.05 -9.44 9.75
N THR A 68 -6.55 -8.54 8.91
CA THR A 68 -7.38 -7.67 8.07
C THR A 68 -8.22 -8.47 7.07
N VAL A 69 -7.68 -9.58 6.55
CA VAL A 69 -8.39 -10.51 5.66
C VAL A 69 -9.60 -11.13 6.34
N TRP A 70 -9.42 -11.64 7.57
CA TRP A 70 -10.52 -12.19 8.36
C TRP A 70 -11.61 -11.13 8.61
N LYS A 71 -11.18 -9.96 9.08
CA LYS A 71 -12.08 -8.84 9.36
C LYS A 71 -12.85 -8.41 8.10
N ALA A 72 -12.18 -8.32 6.95
CA ALA A 72 -12.80 -7.96 5.68
C ALA A 72 -13.88 -8.97 5.27
N ALA A 73 -13.54 -10.26 5.31
CA ALA A 73 -14.45 -11.33 4.93
C ALA A 73 -15.68 -11.39 5.84
N THR A 74 -15.48 -11.32 7.16
CA THR A 74 -16.60 -11.41 8.12
C THR A 74 -17.52 -10.20 8.04
N LEU A 75 -16.97 -8.99 7.93
CA LEU A 75 -17.78 -7.77 7.82
C LEU A 75 -18.59 -7.74 6.51
N LEU A 76 -18.02 -8.18 5.39
CA LEU A 76 -18.75 -8.23 4.12
C LEU A 76 -19.84 -9.32 4.15
N ALA A 77 -19.53 -10.48 4.71
CA ALA A 77 -20.52 -11.56 4.86
C ALA A 77 -21.70 -11.15 5.75
N GLU A 78 -21.43 -10.46 6.88
CA GLU A 78 -22.47 -9.91 7.75
C GLU A 78 -23.35 -8.89 7.01
N GLU A 79 -22.75 -7.98 6.25
CA GLU A 79 -23.47 -6.94 5.50
C GLU A 79 -24.39 -7.52 4.43
N LEU A 80 -23.95 -8.61 3.78
CA LEU A 80 -24.69 -9.25 2.69
C LEU A 80 -25.60 -10.41 3.16
N GLY A 81 -25.52 -10.82 4.42
CA GLY A 81 -26.19 -12.02 4.93
C GLY A 81 -25.66 -13.31 4.25
N ALA A 82 -24.41 -13.34 3.85
CA ALA A 82 -23.77 -14.45 3.15
C ALA A 82 -23.10 -15.43 4.11
N GLU A 83 -23.03 -16.71 3.73
CA GLU A 83 -22.31 -17.73 4.50
C GLU A 83 -20.83 -17.78 4.11
N LEU A 84 -19.95 -17.91 5.11
CA LEU A 84 -18.49 -18.04 4.95
C LEU A 84 -18.07 -19.52 4.96
N ASN A 85 -18.51 -20.27 3.95
CA ASN A 85 -18.10 -21.67 3.74
C ASN A 85 -16.89 -21.71 2.78
N LEU A 86 -15.78 -21.07 3.17
CA LEU A 86 -14.60 -20.90 2.34
C LEU A 86 -13.31 -20.78 3.15
N ARG A 87 -12.17 -20.99 2.48
CA ARG A 87 -10.83 -20.76 3.00
C ARG A 87 -10.11 -19.75 2.12
N ILE A 88 -9.36 -18.85 2.74
CA ILE A 88 -8.46 -17.90 2.08
C ILE A 88 -7.04 -18.24 2.50
N ASP A 89 -6.22 -18.66 1.54
CA ASP A 89 -4.78 -18.89 1.73
C ASP A 89 -4.04 -17.66 1.16
N VAL A 90 -3.24 -16.98 1.99
CA VAL A 90 -2.47 -15.78 1.64
C VAL A 90 -0.99 -16.14 1.55
N LYS A 91 -0.38 -15.95 0.37
CA LYS A 91 1.08 -16.06 0.20
C LYS A 91 1.69 -14.67 0.23
N THR A 92 2.35 -14.36 1.32
CA THR A 92 2.94 -13.05 1.59
C THR A 92 4.31 -12.91 0.94
N ARG A 93 4.50 -11.83 0.18
CA ARG A 93 5.77 -11.37 -0.40
C ARG A 93 6.06 -9.92 -0.03
N ILE A 94 5.02 -9.15 0.26
CA ILE A 94 5.13 -7.75 0.68
C ILE A 94 5.63 -7.73 2.12
N PRO A 95 6.76 -7.07 2.42
CA PRO A 95 7.28 -7.01 3.78
C PRO A 95 6.31 -6.34 4.75
N GLU A 96 6.19 -6.92 5.95
CA GLU A 96 5.38 -6.35 7.02
C GLU A 96 5.96 -5.04 7.57
N LYS A 97 5.08 -4.16 8.08
CA LYS A 97 5.44 -2.86 8.71
C LYS A 97 6.41 -2.02 7.88
N ALA A 98 6.21 -2.07 6.56
CA ALA A 98 7.06 -1.43 5.56
C ALA A 98 6.46 -0.14 4.96
N GLY A 99 5.24 0.25 5.33
CA GLY A 99 4.53 1.37 4.70
C GLY A 99 4.05 1.09 3.27
N LEU A 100 4.10 -0.18 2.84
CA LEU A 100 3.72 -0.65 1.50
C LEU A 100 2.26 -1.11 1.40
N GLY A 101 1.52 -1.10 2.50
CA GLY A 101 0.09 -1.41 2.52
C GLY A 101 -0.26 -2.91 2.43
N GLY A 102 0.67 -3.86 2.65
CA GLY A 102 0.47 -5.30 2.43
C GLY A 102 -0.82 -5.86 3.05
N SER A 103 -1.02 -5.70 4.37
CA SER A 103 -2.22 -6.20 5.04
C SER A 103 -3.53 -5.55 4.56
N SER A 104 -3.48 -4.30 4.09
CA SER A 104 -4.63 -3.63 3.47
C SER A 104 -4.85 -4.10 2.04
N ALA A 105 -3.78 -4.41 1.31
CA ALA A 105 -3.83 -5.01 -0.02
C ALA A 105 -4.49 -6.40 0.02
N ASP A 106 -4.09 -7.23 0.99
CA ASP A 106 -4.71 -8.54 1.21
C ASP A 106 -6.20 -8.42 1.52
N ALA A 107 -6.58 -7.48 2.40
CA ALA A 107 -7.99 -7.24 2.73
C ALA A 107 -8.79 -6.78 1.50
N GLY A 108 -8.25 -5.84 0.71
CA GLY A 108 -8.86 -5.37 -0.54
C GLY A 108 -9.00 -6.49 -1.58
N ALA A 109 -7.96 -7.33 -1.73
CA ALA A 109 -8.02 -8.49 -2.62
C ALA A 109 -9.06 -9.53 -2.16
N ALA A 110 -9.17 -9.77 -0.85
CA ALA A 110 -10.21 -10.62 -0.30
C ALA A 110 -11.61 -10.07 -0.59
N LEU A 111 -11.83 -8.76 -0.40
CA LEU A 111 -13.12 -8.12 -0.74
C LEU A 111 -13.45 -8.27 -2.23
N ARG A 112 -12.50 -8.03 -3.14
CA ARG A 112 -12.69 -8.22 -4.59
C ARG A 112 -13.09 -9.65 -4.93
N ALA A 113 -12.36 -10.64 -4.39
CA ALA A 113 -12.67 -12.05 -4.61
C ALA A 113 -14.06 -12.45 -4.09
N LEU A 114 -14.45 -11.96 -2.92
CA LEU A 114 -15.74 -12.24 -2.32
C LEU A 114 -16.89 -11.52 -3.05
N CYS A 115 -16.68 -10.29 -3.50
CA CYS A 115 -17.64 -9.57 -4.34
C CYS A 115 -17.92 -10.33 -5.64
N GLU A 116 -16.88 -10.77 -6.35
CA GLU A 116 -17.02 -11.60 -7.56
C GLU A 116 -17.77 -12.89 -7.25
N ARG A 117 -17.42 -13.57 -6.15
CA ARG A 117 -18.04 -14.83 -5.73
C ARG A 117 -19.51 -14.71 -5.41
N TRP A 118 -19.92 -13.60 -4.80
CA TRP A 118 -21.31 -13.35 -4.40
C TRP A 118 -22.09 -12.50 -5.40
N GLY A 119 -21.48 -12.11 -6.53
CA GLY A 119 -22.12 -11.33 -7.59
C GLY A 119 -22.46 -9.90 -7.16
N VAL A 120 -21.63 -9.30 -6.31
CA VAL A 120 -21.74 -7.92 -5.80
C VAL A 120 -20.74 -7.06 -6.56
N ASP A 121 -21.14 -5.83 -6.91
CA ASP A 121 -20.19 -4.87 -7.49
C ASP A 121 -19.23 -4.38 -6.40
N VAL A 122 -17.93 -4.48 -6.66
CA VAL A 122 -16.90 -4.01 -5.74
C VAL A 122 -17.01 -2.50 -5.43
N HIS A 123 -17.65 -1.74 -6.31
CA HIS A 123 -17.90 -0.30 -6.14
C HIS A 123 -19.21 0.03 -5.39
N ASP A 124 -19.97 -0.97 -4.96
CA ASP A 124 -21.16 -0.75 -4.14
C ASP A 124 -20.80 -0.06 -2.81
N GLN A 125 -21.69 0.83 -2.37
CA GLN A 125 -21.48 1.61 -1.16
C GLN A 125 -21.25 0.74 0.07
N CYS A 126 -21.93 -0.40 0.18
CA CYS A 126 -21.77 -1.34 1.28
C CYS A 126 -20.34 -1.92 1.34
N VAL A 127 -19.72 -2.22 0.19
CA VAL A 127 -18.34 -2.69 0.10
C VAL A 127 -17.34 -1.59 0.50
N ALA A 128 -17.58 -0.36 0.03
CA ALA A 128 -16.78 0.80 0.41
C ALA A 128 -16.84 1.07 1.93
N ASP A 129 -18.04 0.90 2.55
CA ASP A 129 -18.21 1.07 4.00
C ASP A 129 -17.52 -0.03 4.79
N VAL A 130 -17.55 -1.27 4.31
CA VAL A 130 -16.78 -2.38 4.87
C VAL A 130 -15.30 -2.11 4.78
N ALA A 131 -14.79 -1.70 3.61
CA ALA A 131 -13.37 -1.39 3.41
C ALA A 131 -12.87 -0.34 4.43
N ARG A 132 -13.60 0.77 4.59
CA ARG A 132 -13.30 1.82 5.58
C ARG A 132 -13.28 1.32 7.03
N ARG A 133 -14.20 0.39 7.38
CA ARG A 133 -14.23 -0.24 8.72
C ARG A 133 -13.06 -1.19 8.95
N VAL A 134 -12.49 -1.79 7.90
CA VAL A 134 -11.29 -2.63 8.00
C VAL A 134 -10.05 -1.78 8.20
N GLY A 135 -9.85 -0.76 7.36
CA GLY A 135 -8.72 0.16 7.44
C GLY A 135 -8.75 1.21 6.33
N ALA A 136 -8.15 2.39 6.56
CA ALA A 136 -8.18 3.51 5.61
C ALA A 136 -7.64 3.12 4.22
N ASP A 137 -6.45 2.51 4.15
CA ASP A 137 -5.82 2.11 2.89
C ASP A 137 -6.58 1.00 2.15
N VAL A 138 -7.51 0.27 2.80
CA VAL A 138 -8.26 -0.83 2.16
C VAL A 138 -9.13 -0.30 1.02
N SER A 139 -9.67 0.91 1.15
CA SER A 139 -10.46 1.56 0.11
C SER A 139 -9.70 1.72 -1.20
N PHE A 140 -8.40 1.99 -1.15
CA PHE A 140 -7.53 2.05 -2.34
C PHE A 140 -7.42 0.69 -3.04
N PHE A 141 -7.37 -0.39 -2.28
CA PHE A 141 -7.18 -1.75 -2.82
C PHE A 141 -8.44 -2.43 -3.34
N LEU A 142 -9.60 -1.75 -3.30
CA LEU A 142 -10.79 -2.20 -4.00
C LEU A 142 -10.66 -2.07 -5.52
N ASP A 143 -10.02 -0.99 -6.00
CA ASP A 143 -9.61 -0.80 -7.40
C ASP A 143 -8.24 -0.11 -7.41
N PRO A 144 -7.13 -0.88 -7.26
CA PRO A 144 -5.80 -0.32 -7.08
C PRO A 144 -5.24 0.26 -8.39
N VAL A 145 -5.56 1.50 -8.63
CA VAL A 145 -5.04 2.35 -9.71
C VAL A 145 -4.42 3.61 -9.13
N PRO A 146 -3.54 4.34 -9.85
CA PRO A 146 -3.03 5.62 -9.37
C PRO A 146 -4.19 6.54 -8.98
N SER A 147 -4.23 7.00 -7.73
CA SER A 147 -5.43 7.70 -7.22
C SER A 147 -5.12 8.70 -6.11
N LEU A 148 -5.91 9.76 -6.06
CA LEU A 148 -5.99 10.70 -4.94
C LEU A 148 -7.07 10.24 -3.95
N PHE A 149 -6.68 10.07 -2.71
CA PHE A 149 -7.56 9.84 -1.57
C PHE A 149 -7.49 11.00 -0.59
N LEU A 150 -8.64 11.46 -0.15
CA LEU A 150 -8.81 12.50 0.87
C LEU A 150 -9.48 11.92 2.14
N GLY A 151 -9.90 12.81 3.03
CA GLY A 151 -10.51 12.40 4.31
C GLY A 151 -9.45 11.88 5.27
N ALA A 152 -9.61 10.70 5.81
CA ALA A 152 -8.58 9.98 6.55
C ALA A 152 -7.67 9.12 5.64
N GLY A 153 -7.63 9.41 4.33
CA GLY A 153 -7.03 8.57 3.29
C GLY A 153 -7.99 7.48 2.78
N ASP A 154 -9.28 7.62 3.06
CA ASP A 154 -10.31 6.60 2.85
C ASP A 154 -11.39 7.01 1.82
N VAL A 155 -11.31 8.23 1.27
CA VAL A 155 -12.27 8.77 0.29
C VAL A 155 -11.59 8.95 -1.06
N LEU A 156 -11.89 8.06 -2.02
CA LEU A 156 -11.44 8.21 -3.41
C LEU A 156 -11.99 9.52 -3.99
N THR A 157 -11.09 10.37 -4.48
CA THR A 157 -11.43 11.67 -5.06
C THR A 157 -11.18 11.70 -6.56
N GLU A 158 -10.09 11.11 -7.01
CA GLU A 158 -9.73 11.06 -8.43
C GLU A 158 -8.84 9.85 -8.72
N ALA A 159 -9.07 9.19 -9.85
CA ALA A 159 -8.21 8.15 -10.40
C ALA A 159 -7.45 8.69 -11.62
N PHE A 160 -6.21 8.30 -11.77
CA PHE A 160 -5.33 8.75 -12.85
C PHE A 160 -4.98 7.61 -13.81
N PRO A 161 -4.57 7.92 -15.04
CA PRO A 161 -4.03 6.94 -15.97
C PRO A 161 -2.81 6.22 -15.38
N ALA A 162 -2.60 4.98 -15.79
CA ALA A 162 -1.39 4.25 -15.45
C ALA A 162 -0.14 5.02 -15.92
N LEU A 163 0.85 5.12 -15.06
CA LEU A 163 2.15 5.75 -15.35
C LEU A 163 3.24 4.78 -14.89
N PRO A 164 3.69 3.84 -15.75
CA PRO A 164 4.74 2.90 -15.41
C PRO A 164 6.07 3.64 -15.18
N MET A 165 6.58 3.58 -13.95
CA MET A 165 7.87 4.13 -13.55
C MET A 165 8.72 3.04 -12.91
N PRO A 166 9.99 2.89 -13.28
CA PRO A 166 10.92 1.99 -12.60
C PRO A 166 11.09 2.38 -11.14
N VAL A 167 10.87 1.42 -10.22
CA VAL A 167 10.93 1.64 -8.78
C VAL A 167 11.78 0.58 -8.09
N VAL A 168 12.62 1.04 -7.17
CA VAL A 168 13.33 0.20 -6.20
C VAL A 168 12.63 0.35 -4.86
N LEU A 169 12.32 -0.76 -4.22
CA LEU A 169 11.87 -0.82 -2.83
C LEU A 169 13.00 -1.35 -1.98
N VAL A 170 13.31 -0.68 -0.89
CA VAL A 170 14.34 -1.10 0.07
C VAL A 170 13.76 -1.08 1.47
N LYS A 171 13.83 -2.20 2.19
CA LYS A 171 13.49 -2.26 3.60
C LYS A 171 14.77 -2.51 4.40
N PRO A 172 15.25 -1.51 5.17
CA PRO A 172 16.38 -1.71 6.06
C PRO A 172 16.04 -2.70 7.17
N ALA A 173 17.07 -3.25 7.81
CA ALA A 173 16.90 -4.16 8.95
C ALA A 173 16.14 -3.47 10.11
N GLY A 174 15.37 -4.27 10.85
CA GLY A 174 14.59 -3.83 12.00
C GLY A 174 13.13 -4.24 11.93
N ASP A 175 12.38 -3.94 13.01
CA ASP A 175 11.00 -4.41 13.21
C ASP A 175 9.97 -3.67 12.34
N GLY A 176 10.40 -2.63 11.61
CA GLY A 176 9.53 -1.75 10.84
C GLY A 176 8.76 -0.75 11.72
N VAL A 177 7.89 0.04 11.10
CA VAL A 177 7.11 1.08 11.77
C VAL A 177 5.62 0.82 11.59
N SER A 178 4.86 0.79 12.69
CA SER A 178 3.41 0.76 12.58
C SER A 178 2.87 2.15 12.25
N ALA A 179 1.79 2.21 11.45
CA ALA A 179 1.14 3.48 11.14
C ALA A 179 0.75 4.25 12.41
N ALA A 180 0.16 3.57 13.39
CA ALA A 180 -0.23 4.20 14.65
C ALA A 180 0.95 4.85 15.39
N ALA A 181 2.12 4.19 15.43
CA ALA A 181 3.32 4.76 16.03
C ALA A 181 3.82 5.99 15.26
N ALA A 182 3.83 5.93 13.92
CA ALA A 182 4.25 7.05 13.08
C ALA A 182 3.34 8.28 13.25
N TYR A 183 2.02 8.09 13.28
CA TYR A 183 1.09 9.19 13.54
C TYR A 183 1.26 9.77 14.96
N GLY A 184 1.42 8.91 15.98
CA GLY A 184 1.69 9.38 17.35
C GLY A 184 3.02 10.13 17.51
N GLU A 185 4.03 9.82 16.70
CA GLU A 185 5.28 10.58 16.65
C GLU A 185 5.11 11.90 15.87
N TYR A 186 4.36 11.88 14.75
CA TYR A 186 4.01 13.07 13.99
C TYR A 186 3.29 14.13 14.85
N ASP A 187 2.39 13.71 15.74
CA ASP A 187 1.64 14.61 16.64
C ASP A 187 2.51 15.43 17.58
N ARG A 188 3.75 15.01 17.81
CA ARG A 188 4.71 15.77 18.65
C ARG A 188 5.28 16.98 17.93
N ASN A 189 5.35 16.94 16.61
CA ASN A 189 5.86 18.03 15.79
C ASN A 189 5.18 18.05 14.42
N PRO A 190 3.88 18.38 14.33
CA PRO A 190 3.12 18.38 13.10
C PRO A 190 3.61 19.48 12.14
N SER A 191 3.48 19.22 10.84
CA SER A 191 3.80 20.18 9.78
C SER A 191 2.64 20.27 8.78
N GLU A 192 2.40 21.45 8.22
CA GLU A 192 1.40 21.58 7.15
C GLU A 192 2.01 21.12 5.82
N PRO A 193 1.31 20.25 5.07
CA PRO A 193 1.77 19.79 3.77
C PRO A 193 1.53 20.85 2.68
N PRO A 194 2.31 20.82 1.59
CA PRO A 194 1.94 21.53 0.37
C PRO A 194 0.67 20.92 -0.23
N ALA A 195 -0.03 21.69 -1.04
CA ALA A 195 -1.18 21.21 -1.79
C ALA A 195 -0.78 20.13 -2.81
N CYS A 196 -1.61 19.09 -2.97
CA CYS A 196 -1.32 17.97 -3.87
C CYS A 196 -1.69 18.21 -5.35
N GLU A 197 -2.26 19.38 -5.69
CA GLU A 197 -2.77 19.71 -7.04
C GLU A 197 -1.70 19.61 -8.12
N ALA A 198 -0.45 20.01 -7.82
CA ALA A 198 0.66 19.90 -8.77
C ALA A 198 0.98 18.43 -9.10
N MET A 199 1.00 17.55 -8.10
CA MET A 199 1.18 16.10 -8.26
C MET A 199 0.04 15.50 -9.11
N CYS A 200 -1.22 15.89 -8.82
CA CYS A 200 -2.38 15.44 -9.59
C CYS A 200 -2.29 15.90 -11.07
N ALA A 201 -1.85 17.14 -11.30
CA ALA A 201 -1.64 17.64 -12.66
C ALA A 201 -0.56 16.87 -13.41
N ALA A 202 0.56 16.55 -12.77
CA ALA A 202 1.64 15.75 -13.34
C ALA A 202 1.16 14.35 -13.74
N LEU A 203 0.34 13.70 -12.90
CA LEU A 203 -0.24 12.38 -13.20
C LEU A 203 -1.24 12.42 -14.36
N ARG A 204 -2.12 13.45 -14.42
CA ARG A 204 -3.04 13.64 -15.56
C ARG A 204 -2.30 13.82 -16.88
N GLN A 205 -1.13 14.46 -16.84
CA GLN A 205 -0.29 14.72 -18.02
C GLN A 205 0.63 13.54 -18.37
N GLY A 206 0.75 12.54 -17.48
CA GLY A 206 1.69 11.43 -17.64
C GLY A 206 3.16 11.84 -17.56
N SER A 207 3.46 12.93 -16.84
CA SER A 207 4.83 13.44 -16.68
C SER A 207 5.55 12.76 -15.54
N ALA A 208 6.30 11.69 -15.83
CA ALA A 208 7.12 11.00 -14.82
C ALA A 208 8.19 11.91 -14.19
N GLU A 209 8.73 12.88 -14.94
CA GLU A 209 9.70 13.84 -14.43
C GLU A 209 9.09 14.74 -13.37
N ASP A 210 7.92 15.34 -13.64
CA ASP A 210 7.25 16.20 -12.67
C ASP A 210 6.80 15.40 -11.43
N VAL A 211 6.30 14.18 -11.61
CA VAL A 211 5.94 13.28 -10.49
C VAL A 211 7.13 13.06 -9.56
N ARG A 212 8.33 12.80 -10.11
CA ARG A 212 9.55 12.62 -9.31
C ARG A 212 9.93 13.88 -8.54
N CYS A 213 9.84 15.05 -9.18
CA CYS A 213 10.16 16.35 -8.55
C CYS A 213 9.18 16.74 -7.45
N LEU A 214 7.94 16.27 -7.52
CA LEU A 214 6.85 16.65 -6.62
C LEU A 214 6.60 15.62 -5.51
N ALA A 215 7.37 14.53 -5.47
CA ALA A 215 7.22 13.49 -4.45
C ALA A 215 7.37 14.08 -3.03
N TYR A 216 6.42 13.77 -2.14
CA TYR A 216 6.34 14.37 -0.81
C TYR A 216 5.74 13.44 0.23
N ASN A 217 6.31 13.44 1.44
CA ASN A 217 5.79 12.69 2.58
C ASN A 217 6.14 13.41 3.90
N ASN A 218 5.20 14.08 4.56
CA ASN A 218 5.46 14.73 5.84
C ASN A 218 5.35 13.80 7.06
N LEU A 219 5.02 12.52 6.85
CA LEU A 219 5.14 11.49 7.88
C LEU A 219 6.56 10.91 7.94
N ALA A 220 7.40 11.12 6.92
CA ALA A 220 8.76 10.59 6.84
C ALA A 220 9.66 10.99 8.01
N PRO A 221 9.65 12.24 8.54
CA PRO A 221 10.42 12.58 9.73
C PRO A 221 10.06 11.72 10.96
N ALA A 222 8.78 11.47 11.19
CA ALA A 222 8.31 10.61 12.28
C ALA A 222 8.75 9.15 12.07
N ALA A 223 8.61 8.63 10.84
CA ALA A 223 9.07 7.28 10.49
C ALA A 223 10.57 7.11 10.76
N LYS A 224 11.39 8.09 10.35
CA LYS A 224 12.85 8.09 10.56
C LYS A 224 13.24 8.22 12.04
N ALA A 225 12.49 8.98 12.83
CA ALA A 225 12.73 9.07 14.28
C ALA A 225 12.49 7.72 14.97
N LEU A 226 11.47 6.97 14.53
CA LEU A 226 11.14 5.65 15.06
C LEU A 226 12.06 4.54 14.55
N GLN A 227 12.51 4.66 13.31
CA GLN A 227 13.38 3.70 12.61
C GLN A 227 14.51 4.46 11.90
N PRO A 228 15.61 4.83 12.57
CA PRO A 228 16.71 5.61 11.96
C PRO A 228 17.34 4.96 10.73
N ALA A 229 17.34 3.63 10.65
CA ALA A 229 17.80 2.91 9.47
C ALA A 229 17.06 3.28 8.18
N SER A 230 15.83 3.81 8.26
CA SER A 230 15.10 4.34 7.10
C SER A 230 15.72 5.63 6.57
N GLU A 231 16.30 6.46 7.45
CA GLU A 231 17.05 7.65 7.03
C GLU A 231 18.36 7.28 6.32
N ASP A 232 19.06 6.27 6.84
CA ASP A 232 20.29 5.75 6.22
C ASP A 232 19.99 5.16 4.84
N ALA A 233 18.90 4.38 4.73
CA ALA A 233 18.47 3.83 3.46
C ALA A 233 18.08 4.92 2.44
N GLU A 234 17.38 5.97 2.86
CA GLU A 234 17.02 7.09 1.99
C GLU A 234 18.25 7.84 1.50
N LYS A 235 19.21 8.14 2.38
CA LYS A 235 20.48 8.79 2.03
C LYS A 235 21.30 7.94 1.07
N TRP A 236 21.38 6.62 1.34
CA TRP A 236 22.12 5.71 0.48
C TRP A 236 21.47 5.61 -0.91
N LEU A 237 20.15 5.44 -0.99
CA LEU A 237 19.41 5.43 -2.27
C LEU A 237 19.59 6.76 -3.02
N ALA A 238 19.48 7.89 -2.33
CA ALA A 238 19.66 9.22 -2.94
C ALA A 238 21.09 9.44 -3.47
N SER A 239 22.09 8.73 -2.94
CA SER A 239 23.49 8.80 -3.41
C SER A 239 23.75 7.96 -4.67
N GLN A 240 22.83 7.09 -5.06
CA GLN A 240 23.00 6.25 -6.24
C GLN A 240 22.80 7.08 -7.53
N PRO A 241 23.70 7.00 -8.52
CA PRO A 241 23.64 7.83 -9.74
C PRO A 241 22.38 7.58 -10.58
N GLU A 242 21.78 6.41 -10.47
CA GLU A 242 20.55 6.00 -11.18
C GLU A 242 19.25 6.49 -10.51
N THR A 243 19.35 6.94 -9.26
CA THR A 243 18.18 7.40 -8.49
C THR A 243 17.82 8.84 -8.86
N ARG A 244 16.55 9.07 -9.17
CA ARG A 244 15.99 10.42 -9.44
C ARG A 244 15.32 11.02 -8.22
N VAL A 245 14.70 10.20 -7.40
CA VAL A 245 14.13 10.55 -6.09
C VAL A 245 14.18 9.33 -5.18
N ALA A 246 14.45 9.54 -3.90
CA ALA A 246 14.33 8.53 -2.86
C ALA A 246 13.47 9.09 -1.72
N MET A 247 12.54 8.30 -1.19
CA MET A 247 11.62 8.73 -0.15
C MET A 247 11.05 7.55 0.65
N VAL A 248 10.78 7.77 1.92
CA VAL A 248 10.05 6.80 2.76
C VAL A 248 8.64 6.61 2.23
N SER A 249 8.19 5.35 2.08
CA SER A 249 6.82 5.01 1.70
C SER A 249 5.89 5.02 2.92
N GLY A 250 4.84 5.83 2.87
CA GLY A 250 3.84 5.89 3.94
C GLY A 250 4.47 6.16 5.30
N SER A 251 4.13 5.33 6.29
CA SER A 251 4.69 5.35 7.64
C SER A 251 6.09 4.70 7.75
N GLY A 252 6.67 4.22 6.65
CA GLY A 252 7.92 3.47 6.65
C GLY A 252 7.71 2.03 7.17
N SER A 253 8.77 1.26 7.36
CA SER A 253 10.21 1.60 7.25
C SER A 253 10.80 1.52 5.82
N CYS A 254 10.04 1.05 4.83
CA CYS A 254 10.52 0.93 3.47
C CYS A 254 10.76 2.33 2.86
N VAL A 255 11.84 2.43 2.12
CA VAL A 255 12.18 3.56 1.27
C VAL A 255 12.07 3.10 -0.17
N PHE A 256 11.46 3.91 -1.03
CA PHE A 256 11.46 3.67 -2.46
C PHE A 256 12.35 4.68 -3.18
N ALA A 257 12.92 4.26 -4.31
CA ALA A 257 13.57 5.13 -5.26
C ALA A 257 12.95 4.95 -6.64
N LEU A 258 12.79 6.05 -7.39
CA LEU A 258 12.39 6.03 -8.79
C LEU A 258 13.62 6.22 -9.67
N CYS A 259 13.74 5.40 -10.73
CA CYS A 259 14.81 5.42 -11.72
C CYS A 259 14.25 5.77 -13.12
N ASP A 260 15.13 5.88 -14.12
CA ASP A 260 14.68 6.09 -15.50
C ASP A 260 14.37 4.78 -16.22
N THR A 261 15.12 3.71 -15.92
CA THR A 261 14.97 2.39 -16.54
C THR A 261 14.84 1.28 -15.51
N ILE A 262 14.22 0.16 -15.90
CA ILE A 262 14.11 -1.00 -15.01
C ILE A 262 15.47 -1.67 -14.77
N GLU A 263 16.40 -1.57 -15.73
CA GLU A 263 17.76 -2.05 -15.58
C GLU A 263 18.51 -1.27 -14.49
N GLU A 264 18.36 0.06 -14.45
CA GLU A 264 18.88 0.90 -13.38
C GLU A 264 18.29 0.52 -12.03
N ALA A 265 16.96 0.38 -11.96
CA ALA A 265 16.29 -0.03 -10.72
C ALA A 265 16.80 -1.40 -10.22
N ARG A 266 17.00 -2.37 -11.12
CA ARG A 266 17.56 -3.69 -10.78
C ARG A 266 19.00 -3.58 -10.28
N ALA A 267 19.84 -2.75 -10.91
CA ALA A 267 21.22 -2.55 -10.48
C ALA A 267 21.28 -1.96 -9.06
N VAL A 268 20.44 -0.96 -8.77
CA VAL A 268 20.36 -0.36 -7.43
C VAL A 268 19.87 -1.38 -6.40
N ALA A 269 18.86 -2.19 -6.73
CA ALA A 269 18.32 -3.21 -5.82
C ALA A 269 19.38 -4.27 -5.47
N VAL A 270 20.17 -4.73 -6.47
CA VAL A 270 21.26 -5.69 -6.24
C VAL A 270 22.32 -5.07 -5.31
N ARG A 271 22.74 -3.82 -5.57
CA ARG A 271 23.70 -3.15 -4.69
C ARG A 271 23.17 -2.95 -3.27
N ALA A 272 21.88 -2.65 -3.10
CA ALA A 272 21.27 -2.50 -1.77
C ALA A 272 21.34 -3.83 -0.97
N ALA A 273 21.12 -4.96 -1.64
CA ALA A 273 21.25 -6.27 -1.02
C ALA A 273 22.72 -6.62 -0.71
N ASP A 274 23.63 -6.42 -1.67
CA ASP A 274 25.03 -6.87 -1.57
C ASP A 274 25.85 -5.99 -0.60
N GLU A 275 25.65 -4.67 -0.60
CA GLU A 275 26.46 -3.72 0.15
C GLU A 275 25.89 -3.42 1.55
N GLN A 276 24.54 -3.50 1.71
CA GLN A 276 23.87 -3.08 2.91
C GLN A 276 23.14 -4.21 3.66
N ASP A 277 23.04 -5.41 3.05
CA ASP A 277 22.26 -6.54 3.57
C ASP A 277 20.79 -6.17 3.81
N TRP A 278 20.23 -5.31 2.96
CA TRP A 278 18.83 -4.90 3.03
C TRP A 278 17.96 -5.75 2.11
N TRP A 279 16.72 -6.00 2.54
CA TRP A 279 15.71 -6.49 1.61
C TRP A 279 15.47 -5.45 0.53
N SER A 280 15.52 -5.87 -0.72
CA SER A 280 15.34 -5.00 -1.86
C SER A 280 14.54 -5.68 -2.97
N PHE A 281 13.79 -4.90 -3.73
CA PHE A 281 13.01 -5.38 -4.87
C PHE A 281 12.90 -4.29 -5.93
N ALA A 282 13.17 -4.64 -7.19
CA ALA A 282 13.04 -3.73 -8.33
C ALA A 282 11.88 -4.15 -9.22
N THR A 283 11.01 -3.20 -9.57
CA THR A 283 9.83 -3.42 -10.39
C THR A 283 9.37 -2.13 -11.08
N LEU A 284 8.13 -2.11 -11.54
CA LEU A 284 7.45 -0.92 -12.08
C LEU A 284 6.28 -0.53 -11.18
N THR A 285 5.92 0.75 -11.19
CA THR A 285 4.57 1.15 -10.84
C THR A 285 3.60 0.58 -11.89
N VAL A 286 2.41 0.20 -11.47
CA VAL A 286 1.45 -0.49 -12.34
C VAL A 286 0.11 0.25 -12.42
N GLY A 287 -0.69 -0.08 -13.42
CA GLY A 287 -2.11 0.22 -13.47
C GLY A 287 -2.92 -0.86 -12.75
N LYS A 288 -4.02 -1.29 -13.37
CA LYS A 288 -4.81 -2.41 -12.83
C LYS A 288 -3.98 -3.68 -12.78
N PRO A 289 -4.03 -4.44 -11.66
CA PRO A 289 -3.26 -5.69 -11.54
C PRO A 289 -3.54 -6.70 -12.65
N GLU A 290 -4.74 -6.70 -13.19
CA GLU A 290 -5.17 -7.60 -14.29
C GLU A 290 -4.49 -7.30 -15.63
N GLU A 291 -3.89 -6.13 -15.80
CA GLU A 291 -3.18 -5.72 -17.02
C GLU A 291 -1.69 -6.12 -17.00
N VAL A 292 -1.20 -6.70 -15.91
CA VAL A 292 0.23 -7.02 -15.71
C VAL A 292 0.55 -8.48 -16.01
N TRP A 293 -0.46 -9.32 -16.28
CA TRP A 293 -0.31 -10.77 -16.50
C TRP A 293 -0.82 -11.24 -17.86
#